data_06fdb37e92df7eaa7df28c9303eb1b0d
#
_entry.id   06fdb37e92df7eaa7df28c9303eb1b0d
#
_cell.length_a   1.000
_cell.length_b   1.000
_cell.length_c   1.000
_cell.angle_alpha   90.00
_cell.angle_beta   90.00
_cell.angle_gamma   90.00
#
_symmetry.space_group_name_H-M   'P 1'
#
loop_
_entity.id
_entity.type
_entity.pdbx_description
1 polymer ?
#
loop_
_entity_poly.entity_id
_entity_poly.type
_entity_poly.pdbx_seq_one_letter_code
_entity_poly.pdbx_strand_id
1 'polypeptide(L)'
;MNCLFISRLLSIFACNIKLKSISAMLLKLYEKNNNPADLQQVVDLLNDGGILIYPTDTMYAIGCHGLKERAIERICRLKNIDPKKNNLSIICYDLSKVSEYAKVDNSTFKLMKRNLPGAFTFILNGTTRLPKIFRNRKEVGIRMPDNSIIQEIARLLDAPIMTTTLPHDDNEDIEYCTDPELIDEKFGDIVDLVIDGGIGGTEGSTVVAVSYTHLRAHETLSDL
;
A
#
# COMPACT_ATOMS: atom_id res chain seq x y z
N MET A 1 -53.23 -19.59 -8.30
CA MET A 1 -52.62 -18.39 -7.69
C MET A 1 -51.45 -18.87 -6.85
N ASN A 2 -50.23 -18.59 -7.20
CA ASN A 2 -48.95 -18.68 -6.42
C ASN A 2 -47.72 -19.16 -7.21
N CYS A 3 -47.69 -18.98 -8.53
CA CYS A 3 -46.47 -19.28 -9.28
C CYS A 3 -45.65 -18.03 -9.65
N LEU A 4 -46.23 -16.83 -9.53
CA LEU A 4 -45.58 -15.54 -9.86
C LEU A 4 -44.79 -14.90 -8.68
N PHE A 5 -45.03 -15.34 -7.44
CA PHE A 5 -44.35 -14.80 -6.26
C PHE A 5 -43.01 -15.48 -6.00
N ILE A 6 -42.84 -16.73 -6.41
CA ILE A 6 -41.56 -17.48 -6.22
C ILE A 6 -40.51 -17.03 -7.25
N SER A 7 -40.91 -16.64 -8.47
CA SER A 7 -39.96 -16.16 -9.48
C SER A 7 -39.36 -14.79 -9.16
N ARG A 8 -40.11 -13.94 -8.41
CA ARG A 8 -39.65 -12.61 -8.00
C ARG A 8 -38.70 -12.64 -6.77
N LEU A 9 -38.85 -13.63 -5.90
CA LEU A 9 -37.94 -13.86 -4.78
C LEU A 9 -36.61 -14.45 -5.24
N LEU A 10 -36.61 -15.32 -6.24
CA LEU A 10 -35.37 -15.88 -6.83
C LEU A 10 -34.58 -14.85 -7.61
N SER A 11 -35.19 -13.85 -8.24
CA SER A 11 -34.45 -12.78 -8.95
C SER A 11 -33.88 -11.75 -8.00
N ILE A 12 -34.43 -11.53 -6.81
CA ILE A 12 -33.89 -10.64 -5.79
C ILE A 12 -32.73 -11.32 -5.02
N PHE A 13 -32.79 -12.65 -4.85
CA PHE A 13 -31.72 -13.43 -4.27
C PHE A 13 -30.53 -13.64 -5.24
N ALA A 14 -30.77 -13.71 -6.53
CA ALA A 14 -29.69 -13.84 -7.54
C ALA A 14 -28.89 -12.55 -7.79
N CYS A 15 -29.43 -11.40 -7.36
CA CYS A 15 -28.73 -10.11 -7.52
C CYS A 15 -27.75 -9.77 -6.39
N ASN A 16 -27.75 -10.55 -5.29
CA ASN A 16 -26.89 -10.31 -4.12
C ASN A 16 -25.87 -11.41 -3.82
N ILE A 17 -25.78 -12.44 -4.66
CA ILE A 17 -24.75 -13.46 -4.55
C ILE A 17 -23.85 -13.36 -5.80
N LYS A 18 -23.16 -12.25 -5.97
CA LYS A 18 -21.83 -12.29 -6.53
C LYS A 18 -20.92 -12.77 -5.40
N LEU A 19 -20.98 -14.05 -5.07
CA LEU A 19 -19.87 -14.77 -4.46
C LEU A 19 -18.72 -14.69 -5.46
N LYS A 20 -17.92 -13.64 -5.31
CA LYS A 20 -16.60 -13.53 -5.88
C LYS A 20 -15.73 -14.51 -5.10
N SER A 21 -15.70 -15.77 -5.50
CA SER A 21 -14.49 -16.56 -5.42
C SER A 21 -13.53 -15.93 -6.43
N ILE A 22 -12.94 -14.80 -6.08
CA ILE A 22 -11.83 -14.23 -6.82
C ILE A 22 -10.63 -14.58 -5.96
N SER A 23 -9.98 -15.69 -6.30
CA SER A 23 -8.54 -15.81 -6.10
C SER A 23 -7.94 -14.51 -6.61
N ALA A 24 -7.08 -13.85 -5.82
CA ALA A 24 -6.37 -12.68 -6.30
C ALA A 24 -5.72 -13.03 -7.63
N MET A 25 -5.65 -12.09 -8.52
CA MET A 25 -4.95 -12.28 -9.78
C MET A 25 -3.47 -12.02 -9.52
N LEU A 26 -2.63 -13.04 -9.74
CA LEU A 26 -1.19 -12.83 -9.80
C LEU A 26 -0.85 -12.17 -11.14
N LEU A 27 -0.41 -10.92 -11.10
CA LEU A 27 -0.08 -10.13 -12.29
C LEU A 27 1.43 -9.90 -12.37
N LYS A 28 2.06 -10.42 -13.42
CA LYS A 28 3.49 -10.20 -13.64
C LYS A 28 3.75 -8.86 -14.28
N LEU A 29 4.55 -8.03 -13.60
CA LEU A 29 5.05 -6.75 -14.11
C LEU A 29 6.58 -6.74 -14.08
N TYR A 30 7.15 -5.93 -14.94
CA TYR A 30 8.59 -5.80 -15.13
C TYR A 30 9.06 -4.40 -14.81
N GLU A 31 10.36 -4.23 -14.59
CA GLU A 31 10.95 -2.91 -14.37
C GLU A 31 10.74 -1.94 -15.55
N LYS A 32 10.60 -2.48 -16.76
CA LYS A 32 10.42 -1.69 -17.99
C LYS A 32 9.50 -2.42 -18.98
N ASN A 33 8.88 -1.64 -19.85
CA ASN A 33 8.07 -2.15 -20.98
C ASN A 33 6.83 -2.95 -20.55
N ASN A 34 6.18 -2.55 -19.48
CA ASN A 34 4.90 -3.12 -19.10
C ASN A 34 3.82 -2.79 -20.13
N ASN A 35 2.87 -3.72 -20.31
CA ASN A 35 1.70 -3.45 -21.11
C ASN A 35 0.87 -2.34 -20.45
N PRO A 36 0.53 -1.24 -21.16
CA PRO A 36 -0.27 -0.16 -20.60
C PRO A 36 -1.65 -0.62 -20.08
N ALA A 37 -2.23 -1.67 -20.66
CA ALA A 37 -3.50 -2.21 -20.20
C ALA A 37 -3.40 -2.87 -18.83
N ASP A 38 -2.29 -3.55 -18.53
CA ASP A 38 -2.05 -4.18 -17.24
C ASP A 38 -1.83 -3.12 -16.16
N LEU A 39 -1.06 -2.08 -16.45
CA LEU A 39 -0.89 -0.95 -15.55
C LEU A 39 -2.21 -0.21 -15.30
N GLN A 40 -3.03 -0.01 -16.34
CA GLN A 40 -4.34 0.62 -16.19
C GLN A 40 -5.27 -0.20 -15.32
N GLN A 41 -5.24 -1.54 -15.45
CA GLN A 41 -6.02 -2.44 -14.61
C GLN A 41 -5.65 -2.29 -13.12
N VAL A 42 -4.36 -2.16 -12.79
CA VAL A 42 -3.90 -1.90 -11.41
C VAL A 42 -4.43 -0.55 -10.90
N VAL A 43 -4.34 0.50 -11.73
CA VAL A 43 -4.83 1.84 -11.40
C VAL A 43 -6.34 1.84 -11.19
N ASP A 44 -7.10 1.16 -12.03
CA ASP A 44 -8.56 1.04 -11.91
C ASP A 44 -8.95 0.31 -10.61
N LEU A 45 -8.23 -0.79 -10.29
CA LEU A 45 -8.41 -1.52 -9.04
C LEU A 45 -8.17 -0.62 -7.82
N LEU A 46 -7.10 0.16 -7.81
CA LEU A 46 -6.83 1.13 -6.74
C LEU A 46 -7.92 2.21 -6.66
N ASN A 47 -8.38 2.72 -7.81
CA ASN A 47 -9.46 3.68 -7.90
C ASN A 47 -10.80 3.11 -7.40
N ASP A 48 -11.02 1.82 -7.50
CA ASP A 48 -12.20 1.14 -6.96
C ASP A 48 -12.07 0.82 -5.45
N GLY A 49 -10.89 1.08 -4.87
CA GLY A 49 -10.61 0.84 -3.45
C GLY A 49 -10.13 -0.57 -3.17
N GLY A 50 -9.59 -1.23 -4.18
CA GLY A 50 -8.93 -2.53 -4.04
C GLY A 50 -7.62 -2.43 -3.23
N ILE A 51 -7.22 -3.59 -2.72
CA ILE A 51 -5.96 -3.78 -1.99
C ILE A 51 -5.04 -4.61 -2.87
N LEU A 52 -3.79 -4.19 -2.97
CA LEU A 52 -2.78 -4.92 -3.71
C LEU A 52 -1.53 -5.19 -2.86
N ILE A 53 -0.82 -6.27 -3.21
CA ILE A 53 0.53 -6.54 -2.76
C ILE A 53 1.47 -6.30 -3.92
N TYR A 54 2.62 -5.68 -3.67
CA TYR A 54 3.54 -5.22 -4.70
C TYR A 54 4.99 -5.21 -4.23
N PRO A 55 5.95 -5.36 -5.17
CA PRO A 55 7.37 -5.28 -4.86
C PRO A 55 7.79 -3.85 -4.53
N THR A 56 8.80 -3.73 -3.66
CA THR A 56 9.51 -2.47 -3.40
C THR A 56 11.02 -2.69 -3.53
N ASP A 57 11.81 -1.66 -3.26
CA ASP A 57 13.27 -1.75 -3.11
C ASP A 57 13.73 -2.44 -1.82
N THR A 58 12.78 -2.86 -0.99
CA THR A 58 12.96 -3.57 0.27
C THR A 58 12.14 -4.86 0.27
N MET A 59 11.30 -5.07 1.25
CA MET A 59 10.32 -6.17 1.29
C MET A 59 9.11 -5.88 0.39
N TYR A 60 8.37 -6.92 0.01
CA TYR A 60 7.02 -6.74 -0.53
C TYR A 60 6.13 -5.97 0.45
N ALA A 61 5.25 -5.17 -0.08
CA ALA A 61 4.35 -4.33 0.69
C ALA A 61 2.88 -4.54 0.29
N ILE A 62 1.99 -4.29 1.23
CA ILE A 62 0.56 -4.23 0.99
C ILE A 62 0.11 -2.77 0.97
N GLY A 63 -0.78 -2.42 0.04
CA GLY A 63 -1.26 -1.05 -0.07
C GLY A 63 -2.60 -0.90 -0.79
N CYS A 64 -3.11 0.31 -0.74
CA CYS A 64 -4.33 0.73 -1.40
C CYS A 64 -4.27 2.22 -1.74
N HIS A 65 -5.27 2.73 -2.44
CA HIS A 65 -5.38 4.16 -2.72
C HIS A 65 -5.42 4.98 -1.41
N GLY A 66 -4.43 5.84 -1.19
CA GLY A 66 -4.19 6.55 0.07
C GLY A 66 -5.23 7.60 0.46
N LEU A 67 -6.16 7.93 -0.43
CA LEU A 67 -7.29 8.84 -0.14
C LEU A 67 -8.61 8.11 0.08
N LYS A 68 -8.66 6.78 -0.05
CA LYS A 68 -9.86 5.97 0.17
C LYS A 68 -9.89 5.38 1.57
N GLU A 69 -10.57 6.06 2.48
CA GLU A 69 -10.60 5.72 3.92
C GLU A 69 -11.06 4.27 4.17
N ARG A 70 -12.07 3.78 3.44
CA ARG A 70 -12.57 2.39 3.57
C ARG A 70 -11.52 1.34 3.21
N ALA A 71 -10.70 1.59 2.17
CA ALA A 71 -9.63 0.69 1.77
C ALA A 71 -8.51 0.67 2.83
N ILE A 72 -8.16 1.83 3.37
CA ILE A 72 -7.18 1.97 4.45
C ILE A 72 -7.66 1.22 5.71
N GLU A 73 -8.93 1.39 6.09
CA GLU A 73 -9.53 0.65 7.21
C GLU A 73 -9.52 -0.87 6.99
N ARG A 74 -9.70 -1.34 5.74
CA ARG A 74 -9.60 -2.75 5.40
C ARG A 74 -8.19 -3.28 5.67
N ILE A 75 -7.13 -2.57 5.25
CA ILE A 75 -5.73 -2.94 5.54
C ILE A 75 -5.45 -2.90 7.05
N CYS A 76 -5.91 -1.86 7.75
CA CYS A 76 -5.73 -1.77 9.20
C CYS A 76 -6.34 -2.97 9.93
N ARG A 77 -7.51 -3.43 9.50
CA ARG A 77 -8.15 -4.64 10.05
C ARG A 77 -7.38 -5.91 9.72
N LEU A 78 -6.91 -6.06 8.47
CA LEU A 78 -6.10 -7.21 8.04
C LEU A 78 -4.83 -7.37 8.89
N LYS A 79 -4.18 -6.28 9.21
CA LYS A 79 -2.94 -6.27 9.99
C LYS A 79 -3.17 -6.11 11.50
N ASN A 80 -4.41 -6.01 11.96
CA ASN A 80 -4.73 -5.68 13.35
C ASN A 80 -4.04 -4.38 13.83
N ILE A 81 -3.88 -3.40 12.93
CA ILE A 81 -3.27 -2.09 13.23
C ILE A 81 -4.33 -1.15 13.79
N ASP A 82 -4.04 -0.57 14.96
CA ASP A 82 -4.79 0.60 15.46
C ASP A 82 -4.17 1.90 14.90
N PRO A 83 -4.84 2.59 13.96
CA PRO A 83 -4.30 3.81 13.36
C PRO A 83 -4.18 4.98 14.36
N LYS A 84 -4.72 4.83 15.58
CA LYS A 84 -4.50 5.80 16.66
C LYS A 84 -3.16 5.61 17.35
N LYS A 85 -2.60 4.41 17.28
CA LYS A 85 -1.33 4.05 17.93
C LYS A 85 -0.16 3.98 16.96
N ASN A 86 -0.43 3.69 15.70
CA ASN A 86 0.59 3.45 14.68
C ASN A 86 0.58 4.54 13.61
N ASN A 87 1.75 4.95 13.14
CA ASN A 87 1.88 5.83 11.99
C ASN A 87 1.59 5.01 10.72
N LEU A 88 0.76 5.58 9.84
CA LEU A 88 0.53 5.04 8.51
C LEU A 88 1.50 5.72 7.54
N SER A 89 1.93 4.99 6.53
CA SER A 89 2.83 5.49 5.50
C SER A 89 2.12 5.61 4.16
N ILE A 90 2.60 6.53 3.32
CA ILE A 90 2.17 6.70 1.94
C ILE A 90 3.36 6.71 1.00
N ILE A 91 3.16 6.17 -0.20
CA ILE A 91 4.09 6.33 -1.31
C ILE A 91 3.65 7.54 -2.13
N CYS A 92 4.62 8.42 -2.42
CA CYS A 92 4.52 9.49 -3.40
C CYS A 92 5.49 9.20 -4.54
N TYR A 93 5.10 9.49 -5.78
CA TYR A 93 5.96 9.26 -6.95
C TYR A 93 6.93 10.42 -7.23
N ASP A 94 6.70 11.58 -6.61
CA ASP A 94 7.53 12.77 -6.77
C ASP A 94 7.60 13.58 -5.47
N LEU A 95 8.76 14.20 -5.21
CA LEU A 95 8.98 15.04 -4.02
C LEU A 95 8.09 16.28 -3.99
N SER A 96 7.68 16.80 -5.16
CA SER A 96 6.74 17.94 -5.24
C SER A 96 5.37 17.57 -4.66
N LYS A 97 4.94 16.32 -4.84
CA LYS A 97 3.67 15.80 -4.32
C LYS A 97 3.70 15.61 -2.81
N VAL A 98 4.87 15.39 -2.21
CA VAL A 98 4.99 15.20 -0.75
C VAL A 98 4.44 16.41 0.00
N SER A 99 4.70 17.63 -0.48
CA SER A 99 4.22 18.87 0.17
C SER A 99 2.69 19.02 0.20
N GLU A 100 1.98 18.26 -0.62
CA GLU A 100 0.52 18.20 -0.57
C GLU A 100 0.02 17.44 0.67
N TYR A 101 0.75 16.42 1.10
CA TYR A 101 0.35 15.46 2.13
C TYR A 101 1.09 15.62 3.45
N ALA A 102 2.29 16.20 3.43
CA ALA A 102 3.13 16.41 4.61
C ALA A 102 3.74 17.81 4.64
N LYS A 103 4.01 18.30 5.84
CA LYS A 103 4.74 19.56 6.03
C LYS A 103 6.22 19.29 5.91
N VAL A 104 6.86 19.94 4.95
CA VAL A 104 8.29 19.77 4.65
C VAL A 104 8.99 21.13 4.72
N ASP A 105 10.00 21.26 5.57
CA ASP A 105 10.88 22.41 5.58
C ASP A 105 12.06 22.23 4.60
N ASN A 106 12.83 23.29 4.40
CA ASN A 106 13.95 23.28 3.44
C ASN A 106 15.06 22.28 3.82
N SER A 107 15.30 22.05 5.10
CA SER A 107 16.32 21.11 5.58
C SER A 107 15.88 19.67 5.32
N THR A 108 14.64 19.34 5.69
CA THR A 108 14.01 18.06 5.42
C THR A 108 13.92 17.77 3.92
N PHE A 109 13.53 18.76 3.11
CA PHE A 109 13.49 18.61 1.66
C PHE A 109 14.85 18.25 1.07
N LYS A 110 15.91 18.94 1.50
CA LYS A 110 17.30 18.62 1.07
C LYS A 110 17.72 17.21 1.47
N LEU A 111 17.34 16.77 2.67
CA LEU A 111 17.63 15.43 3.16
C LEU A 111 16.87 14.38 2.33
N MET A 112 15.57 14.56 2.12
CA MET A 112 14.74 13.68 1.29
C MET A 112 15.30 13.57 -0.13
N LYS A 113 15.66 14.71 -0.75
CA LYS A 113 16.21 14.75 -2.12
C LYS A 113 17.52 13.97 -2.29
N ARG A 114 18.30 13.79 -1.21
CA ARG A 114 19.56 13.03 -1.24
C ARG A 114 19.35 11.53 -1.10
N ASN A 115 18.24 11.11 -0.49
CA ASN A 115 18.00 9.74 -0.07
C ASN A 115 16.78 9.09 -0.74
N LEU A 116 16.00 9.84 -1.51
CA LEU A 116 14.83 9.34 -2.22
C LEU A 116 14.96 9.56 -3.73
N PRO A 117 14.58 8.60 -4.58
CA PRO A 117 14.04 7.28 -4.21
C PRO A 117 15.04 6.40 -3.46
N GLY A 118 14.54 5.52 -2.57
CA GLY A 118 15.37 4.60 -1.81
C GLY A 118 14.69 4.04 -0.56
N ALA A 119 15.42 3.17 0.14
CA ALA A 119 14.95 2.38 1.27
C ALA A 119 14.76 3.20 2.57
N PHE A 120 14.08 4.34 2.48
CA PHE A 120 13.82 5.23 3.62
C PHE A 120 12.34 5.53 3.79
N THR A 121 11.92 5.66 5.05
CA THR A 121 10.60 6.16 5.45
C THR A 121 10.77 7.41 6.33
N PHE A 122 10.37 8.56 5.82
CA PHE A 122 10.44 9.83 6.56
C PHE A 122 9.13 10.08 7.31
N ILE A 123 9.18 10.16 8.63
CA ILE A 123 8.01 10.50 9.46
C ILE A 123 7.90 12.02 9.55
N LEU A 124 6.81 12.57 9.00
CA LEU A 124 6.56 14.00 8.89
C LEU A 124 5.17 14.34 9.43
N ASN A 125 4.95 15.61 9.77
CA ASN A 125 3.62 16.10 10.11
C ASN A 125 2.71 16.11 8.86
N GLY A 126 1.60 15.38 8.94
CA GLY A 126 0.62 15.30 7.85
C GLY A 126 -0.17 16.61 7.66
N THR A 127 -0.66 16.83 6.44
CA THR A 127 -1.58 17.92 6.11
C THR A 127 -3.04 17.48 6.24
N THR A 128 -3.96 18.42 6.07
CA THR A 128 -5.40 18.14 6.07
C THR A 128 -5.92 17.49 4.78
N ARG A 129 -5.08 17.33 3.76
CA ARG A 129 -5.44 16.63 2.50
C ARG A 129 -5.59 15.12 2.70
N LEU A 130 -4.86 14.56 3.66
CA LEU A 130 -5.00 13.15 4.01
C LEU A 130 -6.34 12.87 4.71
N PRO A 131 -6.92 11.66 4.53
CA PRO A 131 -8.12 11.21 5.22
C PRO A 131 -8.00 11.32 6.75
N LYS A 132 -9.14 11.35 7.43
CA LYS A 132 -9.19 11.51 8.90
C LYS A 132 -8.40 10.44 9.64
N ILE A 133 -8.33 9.23 9.09
CA ILE A 133 -7.59 8.11 9.68
C ILE A 133 -6.11 8.43 9.91
N PHE A 134 -5.46 9.18 9.01
CA PHE A 134 -4.07 9.64 9.18
C PHE A 134 -3.92 10.74 10.24
N ARG A 135 -4.99 11.50 10.53
CA ARG A 135 -4.93 12.65 11.45
C ARG A 135 -4.88 12.23 12.91
N ASN A 136 -5.14 10.97 13.22
CA ASN A 136 -5.17 10.49 14.59
C ASN A 136 -3.82 10.70 15.30
N ARG A 137 -2.69 10.56 14.60
CA ARG A 137 -1.34 10.80 15.13
C ARG A 137 -0.68 12.09 14.65
N LYS A 138 -1.34 12.82 13.76
CA LYS A 138 -0.79 14.03 13.10
C LYS A 138 0.48 13.80 12.28
N GLU A 139 0.97 12.59 12.21
CA GLU A 139 2.17 12.19 11.50
C GLU A 139 1.84 11.19 10.40
N VAL A 140 2.64 11.20 9.35
CA VAL A 140 2.56 10.29 8.21
C VAL A 140 3.96 9.90 7.78
N GLY A 141 4.15 8.61 7.50
CA GLY A 141 5.37 8.12 6.86
C GLY A 141 5.35 8.44 5.36
N ILE A 142 6.43 8.99 4.84
CA ILE A 142 6.60 9.25 3.39
C ILE A 142 7.65 8.30 2.86
N ARG A 143 7.28 7.56 1.81
CA ARG A 143 8.17 6.67 1.06
C ARG A 143 8.20 7.05 -0.41
N MET A 144 9.34 6.82 -1.03
CA MET A 144 9.52 6.77 -2.49
C MET A 144 10.46 5.59 -2.77
N PRO A 145 9.94 4.37 -2.87
CA PRO A 145 10.77 3.19 -3.12
C PRO A 145 11.54 3.31 -4.44
N ASP A 146 12.79 2.88 -4.48
CA ASP A 146 13.55 2.76 -5.74
C ASP A 146 13.15 1.47 -6.47
N ASN A 147 11.89 1.41 -6.87
CA ASN A 147 11.30 0.32 -7.64
C ASN A 147 10.41 0.91 -8.73
N SER A 148 10.76 0.66 -9.97
CA SER A 148 10.12 1.27 -11.14
C SER A 148 8.65 0.86 -11.29
N ILE A 149 8.26 -0.35 -10.89
CA ILE A 149 6.87 -0.84 -10.99
C ILE A 149 5.94 0.03 -10.15
N ILE A 150 6.22 0.13 -8.85
CA ILE A 150 5.35 0.90 -7.95
C ILE A 150 5.44 2.41 -8.20
N GLN A 151 6.57 2.93 -8.65
CA GLN A 151 6.68 4.33 -9.04
C GLN A 151 5.82 4.64 -10.26
N GLU A 152 5.80 3.78 -11.27
CA GLU A 152 4.96 3.96 -12.45
C GLU A 152 3.46 3.88 -12.12
N ILE A 153 3.07 2.91 -11.28
CA ILE A 153 1.69 2.80 -10.80
C ILE A 153 1.28 4.06 -10.02
N ALA A 154 2.11 4.53 -9.09
CA ALA A 154 1.83 5.75 -8.31
C ALA A 154 1.73 7.00 -9.19
N ARG A 155 2.56 7.09 -10.23
CA ARG A 155 2.54 8.19 -11.21
C ARG A 155 1.26 8.17 -12.05
N LEU A 156 0.83 6.99 -12.51
CA LEU A 156 -0.40 6.84 -13.30
C LEU A 156 -1.66 7.08 -12.46
N LEU A 157 -1.62 6.67 -11.18
CA LEU A 157 -2.70 6.92 -10.23
C LEU A 157 -2.87 8.41 -9.90
N ASP A 158 -1.79 9.20 -9.99
CA ASP A 158 -1.69 10.62 -9.57
C ASP A 158 -2.23 10.89 -8.15
N ALA A 159 -2.12 9.89 -7.28
CA ALA A 159 -2.55 9.93 -5.89
C ALA A 159 -1.56 9.14 -5.00
N PRO A 160 -1.53 9.42 -3.68
CA PRO A 160 -0.68 8.65 -2.79
C PRO A 160 -1.21 7.21 -2.64
N ILE A 161 -0.29 6.25 -2.52
CA ILE A 161 -0.63 4.88 -2.17
C ILE A 161 -0.35 4.70 -0.67
N MET A 162 -1.38 4.38 0.13
CA MET A 162 -1.16 3.94 1.50
C MET A 162 -0.39 2.62 1.47
N THR A 163 0.66 2.51 2.27
CA THR A 163 1.59 1.38 2.27
C THR A 163 1.91 0.92 3.68
N THR A 164 2.09 -0.38 3.83
CA THR A 164 2.64 -1.01 5.04
C THR A 164 3.28 -2.35 4.66
N THR A 165 4.16 -2.89 5.52
CA THR A 165 4.75 -4.23 5.32
C THR A 165 3.68 -5.31 5.30
N LEU A 166 3.98 -6.48 4.71
CA LEU A 166 3.10 -7.64 4.81
C LEU A 166 2.96 -8.08 6.28
N PRO A 167 1.83 -8.69 6.67
CA PRO A 167 1.75 -9.41 7.92
C PRO A 167 2.75 -10.59 7.88
N HIS A 168 3.62 -10.66 8.86
CA HIS A 168 4.61 -11.72 9.00
C HIS A 168 4.59 -12.26 10.43
N ASP A 169 4.72 -13.57 10.58
CA ASP A 169 4.94 -14.24 11.87
C ASP A 169 6.42 -14.66 11.91
N ASP A 170 7.11 -14.39 13.01
CA ASP A 170 8.53 -14.73 13.21
C ASP A 170 8.82 -16.24 13.10
N ASN A 171 7.78 -17.09 13.18
CA ASN A 171 7.88 -18.53 13.02
C ASN A 171 7.65 -19.03 11.58
N GLU A 172 7.34 -18.12 10.64
CA GLU A 172 7.11 -18.49 9.24
C GLU A 172 8.37 -18.30 8.39
N ASP A 173 8.48 -19.10 7.33
CA ASP A 173 9.55 -18.96 6.36
C ASP A 173 9.47 -17.59 5.68
N ILE A 174 10.61 -16.89 5.61
CA ILE A 174 10.72 -15.54 5.03
C ILE A 174 10.29 -15.53 3.55
N GLU A 175 10.32 -16.66 2.87
CA GLU A 175 9.91 -16.80 1.49
C GLU A 175 8.45 -16.39 1.25
N TYR A 176 7.56 -16.58 2.25
CA TYR A 176 6.17 -16.08 2.22
C TYR A 176 6.04 -14.55 2.26
N CYS A 177 7.16 -13.83 2.37
CA CYS A 177 7.22 -12.38 2.27
C CYS A 177 8.08 -11.87 1.11
N THR A 178 8.75 -12.79 0.39
CA THR A 178 9.71 -12.44 -0.67
C THR A 178 9.37 -13.05 -2.03
N ASP A 179 8.80 -14.26 -2.06
CA ASP A 179 8.42 -14.94 -3.28
C ASP A 179 6.96 -14.61 -3.64
N PRO A 180 6.70 -13.97 -4.81
CA PRO A 180 5.35 -13.57 -5.20
C PRO A 180 4.35 -14.74 -5.37
N GLU A 181 4.81 -15.94 -5.72
CA GLU A 181 3.95 -17.12 -5.85
C GLU A 181 3.49 -17.60 -4.46
N LEU A 182 4.39 -17.64 -3.47
CA LEU A 182 4.06 -17.98 -2.08
C LEU A 182 3.24 -16.86 -1.40
N ILE A 183 3.50 -15.60 -1.74
CA ILE A 183 2.70 -14.47 -1.30
C ILE A 183 1.26 -14.61 -1.83
N ASP A 184 1.09 -14.98 -3.08
CA ASP A 184 -0.25 -15.19 -3.67
C ASP A 184 -0.95 -16.39 -3.04
N GLU A 185 -0.25 -17.49 -2.80
CA GLU A 185 -0.79 -18.64 -2.07
C GLU A 185 -1.34 -18.25 -0.70
N LYS A 186 -0.60 -17.42 0.05
CA LYS A 186 -0.96 -17.01 1.42
C LYS A 186 -2.01 -15.92 1.48
N PHE A 187 -1.91 -14.91 0.64
CA PHE A 187 -2.69 -13.68 0.74
C PHE A 187 -3.71 -13.50 -0.40
N GLY A 188 -3.67 -14.34 -1.43
CA GLY A 188 -4.49 -14.21 -2.63
C GLY A 188 -6.00 -14.18 -2.36
N ASP A 189 -6.50 -14.87 -1.34
CA ASP A 189 -7.91 -14.82 -0.94
C ASP A 189 -8.29 -13.56 -0.12
N ILE A 190 -7.29 -12.78 0.31
CA ILE A 190 -7.47 -11.66 1.25
C ILE A 190 -7.33 -10.30 0.54
N VAL A 191 -6.49 -10.24 -0.49
CA VAL A 191 -6.24 -9.05 -1.31
C VAL A 191 -6.93 -9.15 -2.67
N ASP A 192 -6.94 -8.08 -3.42
CA ASP A 192 -7.60 -8.08 -4.73
C ASP A 192 -6.60 -8.34 -5.89
N LEU A 193 -5.29 -8.12 -5.65
CA LEU A 193 -4.23 -8.32 -6.63
C LEU A 193 -2.87 -8.54 -5.94
N VAL A 194 -2.08 -9.49 -6.45
CA VAL A 194 -0.65 -9.62 -6.15
C VAL A 194 0.15 -9.29 -7.42
N ILE A 195 1.11 -8.39 -7.31
CA ILE A 195 2.02 -8.04 -8.41
C ILE A 195 3.30 -8.86 -8.26
N ASP A 196 3.57 -9.74 -9.23
CA ASP A 196 4.84 -10.43 -9.36
C ASP A 196 5.86 -9.50 -10.04
N GLY A 197 6.80 -8.98 -9.27
CA GLY A 197 7.96 -8.23 -9.75
C GLY A 197 9.30 -8.96 -9.53
N GLY A 198 9.24 -10.28 -9.30
CA GLY A 198 10.39 -11.11 -8.94
C GLY A 198 10.59 -11.24 -7.43
N ILE A 199 11.65 -11.89 -7.02
CA ILE A 199 11.96 -12.12 -5.61
C ILE A 199 12.26 -10.79 -4.91
N GLY A 200 11.58 -10.53 -3.80
CA GLY A 200 11.75 -9.34 -2.98
C GLY A 200 12.93 -9.42 -2.00
N GLY A 201 13.26 -8.29 -1.38
CA GLY A 201 14.23 -8.23 -0.29
C GLY A 201 13.65 -8.72 1.04
N THR A 202 14.53 -8.90 2.02
CA THR A 202 14.19 -9.33 3.39
C THR A 202 14.28 -8.18 4.40
N GLU A 203 14.93 -7.07 4.04
CA GLU A 203 15.15 -5.95 4.94
C GLU A 203 14.06 -4.90 4.80
N GLY A 204 13.69 -4.29 5.92
CA GLY A 204 12.75 -3.17 5.96
C GLY A 204 13.41 -1.84 5.59
N SER A 205 12.60 -0.80 5.37
CA SER A 205 13.11 0.55 5.15
C SER A 205 13.61 1.20 6.44
N THR A 206 14.68 1.99 6.36
CA THR A 206 15.17 2.81 7.47
C THR A 206 14.16 3.92 7.80
N VAL A 207 13.70 3.97 9.05
CA VAL A 207 12.77 5.01 9.50
C VAL A 207 13.54 6.23 9.99
N VAL A 208 13.24 7.39 9.41
CA VAL A 208 13.83 8.69 9.76
C VAL A 208 12.73 9.58 10.35
N ALA A 209 12.73 9.75 11.67
CA ALA A 209 11.84 10.69 12.32
C ALA A 209 12.41 12.11 12.23
N VAL A 210 11.70 13.00 11.54
CA VAL A 210 12.07 14.40 11.40
C VAL A 210 11.26 15.21 12.41
N SER A 211 11.82 15.43 13.60
CA SER A 211 11.25 16.39 14.54
C SER A 211 11.80 17.78 14.24
N TYR A 212 10.97 18.82 14.38
CA TYR A 212 11.32 20.21 14.10
C TYR A 212 12.53 20.76 14.88
N THR A 213 13.13 19.97 15.77
CA THR A 213 14.28 20.38 16.59
C THR A 213 15.52 19.49 16.47
N HIS A 214 15.39 18.20 16.11
CA HIS A 214 16.54 17.30 15.94
C HIS A 214 16.19 16.09 15.06
N LEU A 215 17.10 15.77 14.13
CA LEU A 215 17.07 14.51 13.39
C LEU A 215 17.44 13.36 14.34
N ARG A 216 16.52 12.41 14.53
CA ARG A 216 16.81 11.12 15.15
C ARG A 216 16.68 10.03 14.08
N ALA A 217 17.80 9.40 13.75
CA ALA A 217 17.78 8.13 13.04
C ALA A 217 17.44 7.04 14.07
N HIS A 218 16.37 6.30 13.86
CA HIS A 218 16.06 5.09 14.63
C HIS A 218 16.35 3.88 13.77
N GLU A 219 17.00 2.92 14.39
CA GLU A 219 17.38 1.65 13.83
C GLU A 219 16.18 0.88 13.23
N THR A 220 16.50 -0.03 12.33
CA THR A 220 15.61 -0.88 11.55
C THR A 220 14.43 -1.45 12.33
N LEU A 221 13.25 -1.47 11.70
CA LEU A 221 12.00 -2.09 12.18
C LEU A 221 12.08 -3.63 12.37
N SER A 222 13.24 -4.16 12.72
CA SER A 222 13.41 -5.59 13.04
C SER A 222 13.06 -5.95 14.48
N ASP A 223 12.67 -4.97 15.33
CA ASP A 223 12.43 -5.20 16.76
C ASP A 223 11.05 -4.70 17.23
N LEU A 224 10.00 -4.80 16.37
CA LEU A 224 8.60 -4.59 16.82
C LEU A 224 7.67 -5.62 16.24
#